data_de62d43776cce4c53b0a60fba0a79b69
#
_entry.id   de62d43776cce4c53b0a60fba0a79b69
#
_cell.length_a   1.000
_cell.length_b   1.000
_cell.length_c   1.000
_cell.angle_alpha   90.00
_cell.angle_beta   90.00
_cell.angle_gamma   90.00
#
_symmetry.space_group_name_H-M   'P 1'
#
loop_
_entity.id
_entity.type
_entity.pdbx_description
1 polymer ?
#
loop_
_entity_poly.entity_id
_entity_poly.type
_entity_poly.pdbx_seq_one_letter_code
_entity_poly.pdbx_strand_id
1 'polypeptide(L)'
;MKDILFFYGLECPHCVIVEKHVDKLISEGINIKKVEVWNNKENDEMMMELDKGDDMCGGVPFFLNQNTGKTICGEATYKEIKNWAQGK
;
A
#
# COMPACT_ATOMS: atom_id res chain seq x y z
N MET A 1 16.09 1.13 8.12
CA MET A 1 14.94 0.20 8.10
C MET A 1 14.07 0.49 6.90
N LYS A 2 13.54 -0.56 6.29
CA LYS A 2 12.66 -0.41 5.14
C LYS A 2 11.22 -0.27 5.61
N ASP A 3 10.44 0.51 4.85
CA ASP A 3 9.07 0.81 5.23
C ASP A 3 8.06 -0.18 4.63
N ILE A 4 6.92 -0.28 5.29
CA ILE A 4 5.74 -0.98 4.77
C ILE A 4 4.82 0.13 4.26
N LEU A 5 4.61 0.16 2.93
CA LEU A 5 3.95 1.29 2.27
C LEU A 5 2.59 0.92 1.72
N PHE A 6 1.62 1.82 1.93
CA PHE A 6 0.29 1.74 1.33
C PHE A 6 0.06 2.99 0.50
N PHE A 7 0.04 2.84 -0.82
CA PHE A 7 -0.21 3.94 -1.76
C PHE A 7 -1.69 4.02 -2.09
N TYR A 8 -2.25 5.22 -2.01
CA TYR A 8 -3.69 5.43 -2.20
C TYR A 8 -3.99 6.81 -2.79
N GLY A 9 -5.21 6.98 -3.30
CA GLY A 9 -5.74 8.27 -3.73
C GLY A 9 -6.92 8.66 -2.87
N LEU A 10 -7.01 9.92 -2.46
CA LEU A 10 -8.08 10.39 -1.57
C LEU A 10 -9.49 10.16 -2.16
N GLU A 11 -9.63 10.28 -3.47
CA GLU A 11 -10.91 10.11 -4.16
C GLU A 11 -11.13 8.70 -4.70
N CYS A 12 -10.23 7.76 -4.41
CA CYS A 12 -10.27 6.41 -4.93
C CYS A 12 -11.26 5.54 -4.14
N PRO A 13 -12.39 5.09 -4.74
CA PRO A 13 -13.36 4.25 -4.01
C PRO A 13 -12.77 2.94 -3.51
N HIS A 14 -11.92 2.31 -4.31
CA HIS A 14 -11.30 1.04 -3.93
C HIS A 14 -10.30 1.23 -2.79
N CYS A 15 -9.64 2.38 -2.75
CA CYS A 15 -8.71 2.70 -1.68
C CYS A 15 -9.45 2.89 -0.34
N VAL A 16 -10.63 3.50 -0.37
CA VAL A 16 -11.44 3.71 0.84
C VAL A 16 -11.76 2.38 1.51
N ILE A 17 -12.07 1.37 0.72
CA ILE A 17 -12.41 0.03 1.25
C ILE A 17 -11.22 -0.57 2.00
N VAL A 18 -10.04 -0.57 1.37
CA VAL A 18 -8.84 -1.17 1.98
C VAL A 18 -8.23 -0.29 3.06
N GLU A 19 -8.44 1.02 2.99
CA GLU A 19 -7.92 1.95 3.99
C GLU A 19 -8.44 1.62 5.39
N LYS A 20 -9.68 1.18 5.48
CA LYS A 20 -10.26 0.75 6.77
C LYS A 20 -9.46 -0.40 7.38
N HIS A 21 -9.03 -1.34 6.55
CA HIS A 21 -8.22 -2.46 7.00
C HIS A 21 -6.83 -1.99 7.41
N VAL A 22 -6.24 -1.08 6.66
CA VAL A 22 -4.92 -0.51 6.97
C VAL A 22 -4.98 0.24 8.29
N ASP A 23 -5.99 1.09 8.49
CA ASP A 23 -6.14 1.86 9.73
C ASP A 23 -6.31 0.93 10.94
N LYS A 24 -7.07 -0.16 10.78
CA LYS A 24 -7.22 -1.14 11.84
C LYS A 24 -5.89 -1.80 12.20
N LEU A 25 -5.10 -2.16 11.19
CA LEU A 25 -3.79 -2.77 11.42
C LEU A 25 -2.83 -1.79 12.10
N ILE A 26 -2.87 -0.51 11.73
CA ILE A 26 -2.07 0.52 12.39
C ILE A 26 -2.47 0.62 13.87
N SER A 27 -3.77 0.59 14.16
CA SER A 27 -4.25 0.64 15.55
C SER A 27 -3.84 -0.59 16.35
N GLU A 28 -3.55 -1.69 15.67
CA GLU A 28 -3.08 -2.94 16.31
C GLU A 28 -1.56 -2.96 16.49
N GLY A 29 -0.88 -1.89 16.13
CA GLY A 29 0.56 -1.77 16.34
C GLY A 29 1.43 -2.09 15.12
N ILE A 30 0.83 -2.37 13.98
CA ILE A 30 1.58 -2.62 12.74
C ILE A 30 1.88 -1.28 12.08
N ASN A 31 3.16 -0.99 11.83
CA ASN A 31 3.59 0.31 11.30
C ASN A 31 3.51 0.35 9.78
N ILE A 32 2.36 0.75 9.26
CA ILE A 32 2.15 0.91 7.82
C ILE A 32 2.14 2.41 7.52
N LYS A 33 2.98 2.83 6.57
CA LYS A 33 3.04 4.23 6.15
C LYS A 33 2.06 4.46 5.01
N LYS A 34 1.12 5.37 5.22
CA LYS A 34 0.11 5.72 4.21
C LYS A 34 0.67 6.83 3.31
N VAL A 35 0.66 6.62 1.99
CA VAL A 35 1.25 7.53 1.01
C VAL A 35 0.19 7.90 -0.03
N GLU A 36 -0.33 9.11 0.06
CA GLU A 36 -1.32 9.63 -0.88
C GLU A 36 -0.64 10.07 -2.17
N VAL A 37 -1.14 9.62 -3.34
CA VAL A 37 -0.46 9.84 -4.63
C VAL A 37 -1.27 10.67 -5.64
N TRP A 38 -2.59 10.81 -5.46
CA TRP A 38 -3.40 11.54 -6.44
C TRP A 38 -3.29 13.05 -6.30
N ASN A 39 -3.03 13.54 -5.09
CA ASN A 39 -2.91 14.97 -4.80
C ASN A 39 -1.49 15.35 -4.37
N ASN A 40 -0.53 14.45 -4.54
CA ASN A 40 0.86 14.68 -4.17
C ASN A 40 1.77 14.09 -5.25
N LYS A 41 2.30 14.97 -6.10
CA LYS A 41 3.12 14.58 -7.24
C LYS A 41 4.38 13.83 -6.82
N GLU A 42 5.02 14.27 -5.74
CA GLU A 42 6.24 13.62 -5.25
C GLU A 42 5.99 12.18 -4.84
N ASN A 43 4.86 11.95 -4.15
CA ASN A 43 4.47 10.60 -3.74
C ASN A 43 4.12 9.73 -4.95
N ASP A 44 3.46 10.31 -5.95
CA ASP A 44 3.13 9.60 -7.17
C ASP A 44 4.40 9.16 -7.92
N GLU A 45 5.39 10.06 -8.01
CA GLU A 45 6.68 9.74 -8.62
C GLU A 45 7.40 8.64 -7.85
N MET A 46 7.35 8.69 -6.51
CA MET A 46 7.94 7.65 -5.68
C MET A 46 7.28 6.29 -5.93
N MET A 47 5.95 6.26 -6.03
CA MET A 47 5.22 5.03 -6.32
C MET A 47 5.65 4.46 -7.68
N MET A 48 5.75 5.30 -8.70
CA MET A 48 6.17 4.87 -10.03
C MET A 48 7.59 4.29 -10.03
N GLU A 49 8.47 4.88 -9.22
CA GLU A 49 9.83 4.37 -9.06
C GLU A 49 9.86 2.98 -8.40
N LEU A 50 8.98 2.76 -7.43
CA LEU A 50 8.92 1.50 -6.69
C LEU A 50 8.08 0.44 -7.39
N ASP A 51 7.13 0.85 -8.22
CA ASP A 51 6.22 -0.03 -8.95
C ASP A 51 6.79 -0.34 -10.34
N LYS A 52 7.99 -0.94 -10.35
CA LYS A 52 8.68 -1.30 -11.58
C LYS A 52 8.79 -2.81 -11.72
N GLY A 53 8.97 -3.26 -12.94
CA GLY A 53 9.19 -4.66 -13.24
C GLY A 53 8.04 -5.31 -13.96
N ASP A 54 8.08 -6.63 -14.04
CA ASP A 54 7.12 -7.42 -14.82
C ASP A 54 5.71 -7.39 -14.22
N ASP A 55 5.62 -7.22 -12.90
CA ASP A 55 4.35 -7.24 -12.18
C ASP A 55 3.90 -5.86 -11.74
N MET A 56 4.16 -4.84 -12.57
CA MET A 56 3.78 -3.47 -12.27
C MET A 56 2.27 -3.34 -12.07
N CYS A 57 1.87 -2.72 -10.94
CA CYS A 57 0.46 -2.50 -10.63
C CYS A 57 -0.17 -1.42 -11.51
N GLY A 58 0.55 -0.33 -11.73
CA GLY A 58 0.10 0.75 -12.59
C GLY A 58 -0.96 1.66 -12.01
N GLY A 59 -1.28 1.54 -10.72
CA GLY A 59 -2.32 2.37 -10.10
C GLY A 59 -2.47 2.10 -8.62
N VAL A 60 -3.55 2.60 -8.05
CA VAL A 60 -3.85 2.45 -6.62
C VAL A 60 -5.17 1.71 -6.42
N PRO A 61 -5.40 1.05 -5.26
CA PRO A 61 -4.46 0.91 -4.16
C PRO A 61 -3.29 -0.03 -4.49
N PHE A 62 -2.11 0.30 -3.98
CA PHE A 62 -0.90 -0.49 -4.19
C PHE A 62 -0.16 -0.62 -2.86
N PHE A 63 0.21 -1.84 -2.51
CA PHE A 63 0.87 -2.15 -1.24
C PHE A 63 2.26 -2.70 -1.51
N LEU A 64 3.27 -2.15 -0.85
CA LEU A 64 4.65 -2.63 -0.97
C LEU A 64 5.28 -2.78 0.40
N ASN A 65 5.65 -4.01 0.76
CA ASN A 65 6.44 -4.27 1.95
C ASN A 65 7.92 -4.33 1.54
N GLN A 66 8.67 -3.28 1.85
CA GLN A 66 10.07 -3.18 1.44
C GLN A 66 10.97 -4.17 2.18
N ASN A 67 10.51 -4.73 3.30
CA ASN A 67 11.28 -5.73 4.04
C ASN A 67 11.29 -7.09 3.35
N THR A 68 10.21 -7.44 2.65
CA THR A 68 10.06 -8.74 1.99
C THR A 68 10.06 -8.63 0.47
N GLY A 69 9.81 -7.45 -0.07
CA GLY A 69 9.61 -7.24 -1.48
C GLY A 69 8.23 -7.65 -1.98
N LYS A 70 7.34 -8.09 -1.08
CA LYS A 70 5.99 -8.52 -1.47
C LYS A 70 5.06 -7.36 -1.71
N THR A 71 4.18 -7.50 -2.70
CA THR A 71 3.24 -6.46 -3.09
C THR A 71 1.81 -6.98 -3.13
N ILE A 72 0.84 -6.06 -3.03
CA ILE A 72 -0.56 -6.33 -3.34
C ILE A 72 -1.02 -5.22 -4.28
N CYS A 73 -1.67 -5.59 -5.37
CA CYS A 73 -2.22 -4.65 -6.33
C CYS A 73 -3.75 -4.74 -6.29
N GLY A 74 -4.40 -3.61 -5.99
CA GLY A 74 -5.86 -3.55 -5.93
C GLY A 74 -6.42 -3.89 -4.56
N GLU A 75 -7.71 -4.22 -4.51
CA GLU A 75 -8.39 -4.51 -3.26
C GLU A 75 -7.93 -5.85 -2.69
N ALA A 76 -7.93 -5.94 -1.36
CA ALA A 76 -7.56 -7.15 -0.64
C ALA A 76 -8.34 -7.21 0.66
N THR A 77 -8.44 -8.40 1.23
CA THR A 77 -9.13 -8.59 2.51
C THR A 77 -8.22 -8.16 3.66
N TYR A 78 -8.82 -7.92 4.83
CA TYR A 78 -8.07 -7.60 6.04
C TYR A 78 -6.98 -8.65 6.30
N LYS A 79 -7.32 -9.94 6.18
CA LYS A 79 -6.38 -11.03 6.42
C LYS A 79 -5.21 -11.01 5.43
N GLU A 80 -5.51 -10.75 4.16
CA GLU A 80 -4.47 -10.69 3.13
C GLU A 80 -3.50 -9.53 3.39
N ILE A 81 -4.03 -8.36 3.75
CA ILE A 81 -3.22 -7.20 4.05
C ILE A 81 -2.38 -7.43 5.30
N LYS A 82 -2.98 -8.05 6.32
CA LYS A 82 -2.25 -8.37 7.55
C LYS A 82 -1.08 -9.32 7.29
N ASN A 83 -1.31 -10.38 6.52
CA ASN A 83 -0.26 -11.33 6.16
C ASN A 83 0.86 -10.66 5.37
N TRP A 84 0.50 -9.81 4.42
CA TRP A 84 1.46 -9.05 3.63
C TRP A 84 2.31 -8.14 4.53
N ALA A 85 1.67 -7.43 5.46
CA ALA A 85 2.38 -6.51 6.36
C ALA A 85 3.31 -7.24 7.33
N GLN A 86 2.94 -8.46 7.70
CA GLN A 86 3.74 -9.28 8.62
C GLN A 86 4.80 -10.13 7.89
N GLY A 87 4.84 -10.05 6.57
CA GLY A 87 5.81 -10.80 5.77
C GLY A 87 5.49 -12.28 5.61
N LYS A 88 4.23 -12.62 5.70
CA LYS A 88 3.78 -14.02 5.62
C LYS A 88 3.25 -14.39 4.24
#